data_cd6e9564c269e88a67cc8e9d6420266d
#
_entry.id   cd6e9564c269e88a67cc8e9d6420266d
#
_cell.length_a   1.000
_cell.length_b   1.000
_cell.length_c   1.000
_cell.angle_alpha   90.00
_cell.angle_beta   90.00
_cell.angle_gamma   90.00
#
_symmetry.space_group_name_H-M   'P 1'
#
loop_
_entity.id
_entity.type
_entity.pdbx_description
1 polymer ?
#
loop_
_entity_poly.entity_id
_entity_poly.type
_entity_poly.pdbx_seq_one_letter_code
_entity_poly.pdbx_strand_id
1 'polypeptide(L)'
;MDCDYYIKIEDDNKVFYVNKNVFLTDEILKEMQKYNKVEFCKSFNQSIDNLPSGLQSITFDFYSKFNQQVCNLPSGLESIIFGHQFNQSLDNLPSGLIRLNFVHKSKFNHSVDHLPQGLQSITFGADFNKPVNNLPSELKSITFGYNFNQPIDNLPSGLQSINFNYYSLFNHSVDNLPYGLQNITFGHNFNQLVDNLPSGLQYLTFSEYSVFNQPVDNLPSELQSITFGKVFNKPVDNLPSVLQKLTFIFYSNFNLPVDNLPSGLQSLNFGNDFNQSVDNLPSGLQSLTFEGGFNQPVNNLPQTLKNLRFGFSFNQILDNIPLGLKRLTICHNYNKSFDKLSTSLEIIIY
;
A
#
# COMPACT_ATOMS: atom_id res chain seq x y z
N MET A 1 39.32 6.10 16.37
CA MET A 1 39.86 5.52 15.12
C MET A 1 38.70 5.44 14.16
N ASP A 2 38.88 5.99 12.99
CA ASP A 2 37.84 6.06 11.96
C ASP A 2 37.89 4.77 11.13
N CYS A 3 37.19 3.71 11.63
CA CYS A 3 37.26 2.37 11.03
C CYS A 3 36.50 2.31 9.68
N ASP A 4 37.03 1.52 8.74
CA ASP A 4 36.46 1.33 7.42
C ASP A 4 35.12 0.54 7.47
N TYR A 5 34.97 -0.26 8.52
CA TYR A 5 33.76 -1.03 8.81
C TYR A 5 33.53 -1.17 10.32
N TYR A 6 32.32 -1.54 10.71
CA TYR A 6 31.97 -1.96 12.07
C TYR A 6 30.80 -2.97 12.05
N ILE A 7 30.54 -3.60 13.19
CA ILE A 7 29.43 -4.52 13.36
C ILE A 7 28.25 -3.78 13.96
N LYS A 8 27.13 -3.81 13.25
CA LYS A 8 25.85 -3.27 13.66
C LYS A 8 24.96 -4.40 14.19
N ILE A 9 24.24 -4.18 15.26
CA ILE A 9 23.27 -5.14 15.81
C ILE A 9 21.88 -4.62 15.48
N GLU A 10 21.07 -5.43 14.75
CA GLU A 10 19.70 -5.13 14.39
C GLU A 10 18.83 -6.36 14.71
N ASP A 11 17.83 -6.20 15.57
CA ASP A 11 16.90 -7.26 15.98
C ASP A 11 17.60 -8.61 16.28
N ASP A 12 18.64 -8.57 17.14
CA ASP A 12 19.53 -9.70 17.50
C ASP A 12 20.41 -10.27 16.36
N ASN A 13 20.37 -9.69 15.15
CA ASN A 13 21.24 -10.07 14.05
C ASN A 13 22.47 -9.15 13.97
N LYS A 14 23.63 -9.74 13.67
CA LYS A 14 24.86 -8.99 13.41
C LYS A 14 24.98 -8.68 11.92
N VAL A 15 25.07 -7.40 11.59
CA VAL A 15 25.24 -6.90 10.21
C VAL A 15 26.62 -6.33 10.04
N PHE A 16 27.31 -6.70 8.97
CA PHE A 16 28.60 -6.11 8.61
C PHE A 16 28.36 -4.78 7.90
N TYR A 17 28.77 -3.66 8.50
CA TYR A 17 28.56 -2.33 7.96
C TYR A 17 29.87 -1.74 7.40
N VAL A 18 29.90 -1.48 6.09
CA VAL A 18 31.00 -0.79 5.41
C VAL A 18 30.79 0.71 5.50
N ASN A 19 31.59 1.39 6.30
CA ASN A 19 31.37 2.78 6.74
C ASN A 19 31.95 3.85 5.80
N LYS A 20 32.81 3.45 4.83
CA LYS A 20 33.47 4.36 3.91
C LYS A 20 33.47 3.88 2.47
N ASN A 21 33.86 4.75 1.55
CA ASN A 21 34.09 4.39 0.16
C ASN A 21 35.51 3.78 0.00
N VAL A 22 35.66 2.54 0.43
CA VAL A 22 36.96 1.81 0.42
C VAL A 22 36.88 0.62 -0.53
N PHE A 23 38.01 0.23 -1.12
CA PHE A 23 38.14 -1.03 -1.82
C PHE A 23 37.93 -2.20 -0.83
N LEU A 24 37.21 -3.22 -1.24
CA LEU A 24 37.00 -4.42 -0.45
C LEU A 24 38.26 -5.30 -0.54
N THR A 25 39.23 -5.04 0.36
CA THR A 25 40.48 -5.82 0.46
C THR A 25 40.21 -7.23 0.96
N ASP A 26 41.15 -8.16 0.74
CA ASP A 26 41.05 -9.55 1.23
C ASP A 26 40.83 -9.62 2.75
N GLU A 27 41.36 -8.66 3.52
CA GLU A 27 41.16 -8.57 4.97
C GLU A 27 39.69 -8.24 5.30
N ILE A 28 39.11 -7.26 4.62
CA ILE A 28 37.68 -6.87 4.79
C ILE A 28 36.76 -8.02 4.36
N LEU A 29 37.03 -8.64 3.22
CA LEU A 29 36.27 -9.76 2.72
C LEU A 29 36.32 -10.99 3.64
N LYS A 30 37.51 -11.29 4.22
CA LYS A 30 37.67 -12.35 5.19
C LYS A 30 36.90 -12.10 6.49
N GLU A 31 36.85 -10.88 6.96
CA GLU A 31 35.99 -10.54 8.11
C GLU A 31 34.51 -10.63 7.77
N MET A 32 34.11 -10.13 6.59
CA MET A 32 32.72 -10.17 6.09
C MET A 32 32.17 -11.60 5.95
N GLN A 33 33.02 -12.61 5.66
CA GLN A 33 32.63 -14.02 5.57
C GLN A 33 31.94 -14.58 6.83
N LYS A 34 32.11 -13.93 7.98
CA LYS A 34 31.49 -14.33 9.25
C LYS A 34 30.02 -13.90 9.37
N TYR A 35 29.51 -13.16 8.37
CA TYR A 35 28.19 -12.55 8.39
C TYR A 35 27.41 -12.94 7.15
N ASN A 36 26.09 -13.05 7.26
CA ASN A 36 25.18 -13.29 6.14
C ASN A 36 24.52 -12.01 5.59
N LYS A 37 24.76 -10.87 6.25
CA LYS A 37 24.22 -9.55 5.85
C LYS A 37 25.32 -8.51 5.80
N VAL A 38 25.30 -7.68 4.74
CA VAL A 38 26.18 -6.53 4.60
C VAL A 38 25.38 -5.28 4.26
N GLU A 39 25.76 -4.18 4.87
CA GLU A 39 25.26 -2.85 4.54
C GLU A 39 26.40 -1.95 4.09
N PHE A 40 26.14 -1.17 3.04
CA PHE A 40 27.07 -0.20 2.49
C PHE A 40 26.61 1.23 2.77
N CYS A 41 27.50 2.05 3.28
CA CYS A 41 27.21 3.44 3.61
C CYS A 41 26.89 4.30 2.37
N LYS A 42 26.39 5.50 2.61
CA LYS A 42 26.01 6.49 1.59
C LYS A 42 27.11 6.77 0.57
N SER A 43 28.38 6.85 0.98
CA SER A 43 29.49 7.22 0.10
C SER A 43 30.06 6.06 -0.72
N PHE A 44 29.72 4.80 -0.38
CA PHE A 44 30.30 3.62 -1.02
C PHE A 44 29.93 3.55 -2.52
N ASN A 45 30.98 3.39 -3.38
CA ASN A 45 30.83 3.25 -4.83
C ASN A 45 32.00 2.45 -5.44
N GLN A 46 32.41 1.37 -4.77
CA GLN A 46 33.43 0.45 -5.30
C GLN A 46 32.76 -0.83 -5.85
N SER A 47 33.51 -1.64 -6.63
CA SER A 47 33.01 -2.95 -7.11
C SER A 47 32.68 -3.87 -5.91
N ILE A 48 31.65 -4.68 -6.11
CA ILE A 48 31.19 -5.72 -5.18
C ILE A 48 31.25 -7.13 -5.80
N ASP A 49 32.05 -7.32 -6.87
CA ASP A 49 32.09 -8.57 -7.63
C ASP A 49 32.67 -9.76 -6.87
N ASN A 50 33.43 -9.54 -5.77
CA ASN A 50 34.12 -10.57 -5.00
C ASN A 50 33.55 -10.77 -3.59
N LEU A 51 32.27 -10.46 -3.38
CA LEU A 51 31.64 -10.63 -2.08
C LEU A 51 31.61 -12.11 -1.64
N PRO A 52 31.72 -12.41 -0.32
CA PRO A 52 31.70 -13.77 0.20
C PRO A 52 30.44 -14.55 -0.20
N SER A 53 30.59 -15.82 -0.55
CA SER A 53 29.50 -16.70 -1.00
C SER A 53 28.43 -16.97 0.05
N GLY A 54 28.73 -16.76 1.34
CA GLY A 54 27.78 -16.93 2.46
C GLY A 54 26.82 -15.77 2.67
N LEU A 55 26.96 -14.68 1.91
CA LEU A 55 26.04 -13.53 2.03
C LEU A 55 24.66 -13.87 1.47
N GLN A 56 23.63 -13.55 2.26
CA GLN A 56 22.21 -13.68 1.90
C GLN A 56 21.54 -12.33 1.64
N SER A 57 22.06 -11.24 2.22
CA SER A 57 21.45 -9.92 2.08
C SER A 57 22.49 -8.81 1.87
N ILE A 58 22.22 -7.96 0.89
CA ILE A 58 22.99 -6.75 0.59
C ILE A 58 22.06 -5.55 0.68
N THR A 59 22.44 -4.53 1.46
CA THR A 59 21.68 -3.29 1.57
C THR A 59 22.59 -2.09 1.32
N PHE A 60 22.19 -1.21 0.44
CA PHE A 60 22.83 0.10 0.26
C PHE A 60 22.02 1.16 0.99
N ASP A 61 22.73 2.12 1.61
CA ASP A 61 22.10 3.30 2.23
C ASP A 61 21.10 3.97 1.28
N PHE A 62 20.05 4.55 1.84
CA PHE A 62 19.00 5.21 1.07
C PHE A 62 19.56 6.22 0.04
N TYR A 63 20.50 7.06 0.45
CA TYR A 63 21.16 8.05 -0.41
C TYR A 63 22.47 7.55 -1.02
N SER A 64 22.66 6.23 -1.13
CA SER A 64 23.88 5.62 -1.64
C SER A 64 24.27 6.19 -2.99
N LYS A 65 25.59 6.40 -3.14
CA LYS A 65 26.24 6.77 -4.40
C LYS A 65 26.58 5.57 -5.27
N PHE A 66 26.33 4.34 -4.80
CA PHE A 66 26.68 3.12 -5.52
C PHE A 66 25.99 3.08 -6.89
N ASN A 67 26.82 2.96 -7.94
CA ASN A 67 26.38 2.85 -9.33
C ASN A 67 27.38 2.03 -10.18
N GLN A 68 27.93 0.95 -9.60
CA GLN A 68 28.79 0.01 -10.32
C GLN A 68 27.97 -1.16 -10.86
N GLN A 69 28.52 -1.83 -11.90
CA GLN A 69 27.93 -3.07 -12.42
C GLN A 69 27.89 -4.15 -11.31
N VAL A 70 26.93 -5.08 -11.42
CA VAL A 70 26.69 -6.15 -10.44
C VAL A 70 26.74 -7.53 -11.14
N CYS A 71 27.89 -7.86 -11.74
CA CYS A 71 28.03 -9.04 -12.59
C CYS A 71 28.26 -10.36 -11.83
N ASN A 72 28.92 -10.33 -10.65
CA ASN A 72 29.38 -11.52 -9.92
C ASN A 72 28.92 -11.51 -8.46
N LEU A 73 27.64 -11.35 -8.22
CA LEU A 73 27.07 -11.41 -6.89
C LEU A 73 27.03 -12.87 -6.36
N PRO A 74 27.10 -13.08 -5.02
CA PRO A 74 27.06 -14.41 -4.43
C PRO A 74 25.81 -15.20 -4.85
N SER A 75 25.98 -16.47 -5.23
CA SER A 75 24.87 -17.33 -5.67
C SER A 75 23.83 -17.61 -4.57
N GLY A 76 24.21 -17.52 -3.29
CA GLY A 76 23.33 -17.65 -2.14
C GLY A 76 22.58 -16.37 -1.74
N LEU A 77 22.70 -15.29 -2.54
CA LEU A 77 22.04 -14.02 -2.23
C LEU A 77 20.54 -14.12 -2.44
N GLU A 78 19.77 -13.83 -1.39
CA GLU A 78 18.31 -13.86 -1.37
C GLU A 78 17.67 -12.48 -1.48
N SER A 79 18.37 -11.43 -1.02
CA SER A 79 17.82 -10.08 -0.95
C SER A 79 18.85 -9.03 -1.30
N ILE A 80 18.45 -8.05 -2.12
CA ILE A 80 19.24 -6.87 -2.39
C ILE A 80 18.38 -5.60 -2.37
N ILE A 81 18.88 -4.54 -1.71
CA ILE A 81 18.28 -3.21 -1.70
C ILE A 81 19.28 -2.22 -2.28
N PHE A 82 18.92 -1.66 -3.44
CA PHE A 82 19.71 -0.62 -4.09
C PHE A 82 19.30 0.78 -3.64
N GLY A 83 20.30 1.64 -3.45
CA GLY A 83 20.11 3.03 -3.06
C GLY A 83 19.78 3.97 -4.23
N HIS A 84 19.77 5.27 -3.93
CA HIS A 84 19.28 6.32 -4.82
C HIS A 84 19.97 6.40 -6.19
N GLN A 85 21.31 6.26 -6.26
CA GLN A 85 22.03 6.52 -7.51
C GLN A 85 22.16 5.31 -8.43
N PHE A 86 21.78 4.11 -7.97
CA PHE A 86 21.95 2.90 -8.76
C PHE A 86 21.12 2.95 -10.04
N ASN A 87 21.81 2.81 -11.20
CA ASN A 87 21.19 2.80 -12.52
C ASN A 87 22.06 1.98 -13.51
N GLN A 88 22.31 0.70 -13.18
CA GLN A 88 23.05 -0.24 -14.02
C GLN A 88 22.14 -1.42 -14.41
N SER A 89 22.55 -2.19 -15.45
CA SER A 89 21.84 -3.41 -15.86
C SER A 89 21.75 -4.43 -14.73
N LEU A 90 20.66 -5.23 -14.74
CA LEU A 90 20.37 -6.32 -13.79
C LEU A 90 20.47 -7.70 -14.46
N ASP A 91 21.06 -7.82 -15.66
CA ASP A 91 21.04 -9.04 -16.47
C ASP A 91 21.76 -10.23 -15.82
N ASN A 92 22.62 -9.98 -14.82
CA ASN A 92 23.45 -11.01 -14.19
C ASN A 92 23.15 -11.19 -12.68
N LEU A 93 21.94 -10.92 -12.23
CA LEU A 93 21.56 -11.18 -10.85
C LEU A 93 21.53 -12.70 -10.56
N PRO A 94 21.92 -13.14 -9.34
CA PRO A 94 21.97 -14.55 -9.00
C PRO A 94 20.57 -15.20 -9.00
N SER A 95 20.49 -16.46 -9.46
CA SER A 95 19.24 -17.20 -9.60
C SER A 95 18.51 -17.47 -8.26
N GLY A 96 19.22 -17.42 -7.14
CA GLY A 96 18.66 -17.56 -5.78
C GLY A 96 17.97 -16.31 -5.24
N LEU A 97 17.98 -15.19 -5.98
CA LEU A 97 17.42 -13.94 -5.49
C LEU A 97 15.89 -14.01 -5.37
N ILE A 98 15.39 -13.73 -4.18
CA ILE A 98 13.97 -13.76 -3.81
C ILE A 98 13.37 -12.35 -3.78
N ARG A 99 14.13 -11.36 -3.31
CA ARG A 99 13.68 -9.97 -3.13
C ARG A 99 14.65 -8.98 -3.75
N LEU A 100 14.10 -8.09 -4.57
CA LEU A 100 14.83 -7.00 -5.22
C LEU A 100 14.13 -5.67 -4.94
N ASN A 101 14.77 -4.79 -4.18
CA ASN A 101 14.17 -3.52 -3.83
C ASN A 101 15.04 -2.33 -4.23
N PHE A 102 14.38 -1.30 -4.71
CA PHE A 102 14.97 0.01 -4.94
C PHE A 102 14.36 1.00 -3.94
N VAL A 103 15.18 1.85 -3.37
CA VAL A 103 14.66 2.90 -2.48
C VAL A 103 13.70 3.83 -3.24
N HIS A 104 12.76 4.41 -2.52
CA HIS A 104 11.67 5.24 -3.08
C HIS A 104 12.15 6.28 -4.12
N LYS A 105 13.29 6.96 -3.92
CA LYS A 105 13.85 7.96 -4.84
C LYS A 105 14.89 7.39 -5.81
N SER A 106 14.95 6.08 -6.03
CA SER A 106 15.95 5.46 -6.91
C SER A 106 15.83 5.96 -8.35
N LYS A 107 17.00 6.13 -8.98
CA LYS A 107 17.17 6.51 -10.39
C LYS A 107 17.14 5.34 -11.37
N PHE A 108 16.97 4.11 -10.86
CA PHE A 108 16.97 2.91 -11.70
C PHE A 108 15.91 2.98 -12.79
N ASN A 109 16.34 2.86 -14.07
CA ASN A 109 15.46 2.90 -15.24
C ASN A 109 16.00 2.08 -16.41
N HIS A 110 16.48 0.85 -16.16
CA HIS A 110 16.87 -0.12 -17.18
C HIS A 110 15.80 -1.19 -17.39
N SER A 111 15.95 -1.99 -18.50
CA SER A 111 15.12 -3.17 -18.73
C SER A 111 15.19 -4.15 -17.56
N VAL A 112 14.10 -4.91 -17.38
CA VAL A 112 13.94 -5.94 -16.36
C VAL A 112 13.55 -7.29 -16.97
N ASP A 113 13.84 -7.48 -18.27
CA ASP A 113 13.46 -8.68 -19.01
C ASP A 113 14.23 -9.94 -18.62
N HIS A 114 15.39 -9.80 -17.96
CA HIS A 114 16.29 -10.90 -17.58
C HIS A 114 16.40 -11.09 -16.06
N LEU A 115 15.38 -10.72 -15.30
CA LEU A 115 15.36 -10.96 -13.84
C LEU A 115 15.32 -12.45 -13.53
N PRO A 116 15.91 -12.90 -12.39
CA PRO A 116 15.90 -14.29 -11.97
C PRO A 116 14.50 -14.86 -11.83
N GLN A 117 14.23 -16.07 -12.34
CA GLN A 117 12.90 -16.68 -12.33
C GLN A 117 12.35 -16.95 -10.93
N GLY A 118 13.22 -17.17 -9.92
CA GLY A 118 12.84 -17.35 -8.51
C GLY A 118 12.46 -16.09 -7.76
N LEU A 119 12.49 -14.91 -8.41
CA LEU A 119 12.18 -13.63 -7.75
C LEU A 119 10.69 -13.57 -7.37
N GLN A 120 10.40 -13.34 -6.09
CA GLN A 120 9.04 -13.29 -5.55
C GLN A 120 8.53 -11.86 -5.30
N SER A 121 9.43 -10.92 -5.05
CA SER A 121 9.05 -9.53 -4.75
C SER A 121 10.00 -8.54 -5.40
N ILE A 122 9.42 -7.51 -6.02
CA ILE A 122 10.18 -6.38 -6.56
C ILE A 122 9.52 -5.04 -6.18
N THR A 123 10.36 -4.08 -5.75
CA THR A 123 9.93 -2.70 -5.50
C THR A 123 10.77 -1.76 -6.34
N PHE A 124 10.14 -1.04 -7.25
CA PHE A 124 10.78 -0.02 -8.08
C PHE A 124 10.77 1.36 -7.42
N GLY A 125 11.82 2.13 -7.66
CA GLY A 125 11.93 3.53 -7.25
C GLY A 125 11.22 4.50 -8.19
N ALA A 126 11.39 5.80 -7.90
CA ALA A 126 10.64 6.86 -8.56
C ALA A 126 10.84 6.92 -10.09
N ASP A 127 12.05 6.68 -10.58
CA ASP A 127 12.38 6.94 -11.99
C ASP A 127 12.10 5.75 -12.93
N PHE A 128 11.74 4.58 -12.40
CA PHE A 128 11.48 3.40 -13.22
C PHE A 128 10.25 3.59 -14.10
N ASN A 129 10.43 3.48 -15.43
CA ASN A 129 9.37 3.57 -16.43
C ASN A 129 9.71 2.73 -17.69
N LYS A 130 10.07 1.45 -17.50
CA LYS A 130 10.32 0.51 -18.60
C LYS A 130 9.20 -0.52 -18.69
N PRO A 131 8.99 -1.13 -19.89
CA PRO A 131 8.04 -2.24 -20.04
C PRO A 131 8.32 -3.38 -19.03
N VAL A 132 7.26 -4.08 -18.64
CA VAL A 132 7.28 -5.16 -17.65
C VAL A 132 6.65 -6.45 -18.17
N ASN A 133 6.78 -6.70 -19.48
CA ASN A 133 6.13 -7.81 -20.16
C ASN A 133 6.77 -9.18 -19.87
N ASN A 134 8.02 -9.21 -19.43
CA ASN A 134 8.83 -10.43 -19.24
C ASN A 134 9.26 -10.61 -17.78
N LEU A 135 8.40 -10.28 -16.82
CA LEU A 135 8.70 -10.48 -15.39
C LEU A 135 8.69 -11.96 -15.02
N PRO A 136 9.46 -12.37 -13.98
CA PRO A 136 9.56 -13.75 -13.52
C PRO A 136 8.20 -14.35 -13.14
N SER A 137 7.97 -15.63 -13.51
CA SER A 137 6.71 -16.34 -13.26
C SER A 137 6.39 -16.55 -11.78
N GLU A 138 7.41 -16.63 -10.92
CA GLU A 138 7.27 -16.81 -9.47
C GLU A 138 6.94 -15.52 -8.71
N LEU A 139 6.85 -14.37 -9.41
CA LEU A 139 6.62 -13.08 -8.77
C LEU A 139 5.23 -13.04 -8.11
N LYS A 140 5.21 -12.69 -6.81
CA LYS A 140 4.00 -12.58 -5.98
C LYS A 140 3.59 -11.13 -5.71
N SER A 141 4.57 -10.24 -5.62
CA SER A 141 4.27 -8.82 -5.35
C SER A 141 5.14 -7.88 -6.16
N ILE A 142 4.54 -6.80 -6.64
CA ILE A 142 5.22 -5.73 -7.35
C ILE A 142 4.78 -4.37 -6.83
N THR A 143 5.75 -3.48 -6.60
CA THR A 143 5.50 -2.08 -6.28
C THR A 143 6.12 -1.19 -7.33
N PHE A 144 5.32 -0.33 -7.94
CA PHE A 144 5.74 0.66 -8.92
C PHE A 144 5.96 2.04 -8.30
N GLY A 145 6.99 2.73 -8.75
CA GLY A 145 7.36 4.07 -8.32
C GLY A 145 6.50 5.17 -8.94
N TYR A 146 6.94 6.41 -8.73
CA TYR A 146 6.23 7.62 -9.15
C TYR A 146 6.03 7.73 -10.66
N ASN A 147 7.12 7.57 -11.47
CA ASN A 147 7.10 7.82 -12.91
C ASN A 147 6.55 6.65 -13.74
N PHE A 148 6.26 5.49 -13.11
CA PHE A 148 5.80 4.34 -13.87
C PHE A 148 4.46 4.61 -14.53
N ASN A 149 4.46 4.53 -15.90
CA ASN A 149 3.27 4.69 -16.73
C ASN A 149 3.39 3.85 -18.00
N GLN A 150 3.65 2.54 -17.87
CA GLN A 150 3.65 1.56 -18.96
C GLN A 150 2.46 0.62 -18.82
N PRO A 151 1.95 0.05 -19.93
CA PRO A 151 0.93 -1.01 -19.89
C PRO A 151 1.38 -2.19 -19.02
N ILE A 152 0.40 -2.84 -18.37
CA ILE A 152 0.61 -3.97 -17.45
C ILE A 152 -0.21 -5.22 -17.85
N ASP A 153 -0.51 -5.36 -19.13
CA ASP A 153 -1.36 -6.43 -19.68
C ASP A 153 -0.74 -7.84 -19.59
N ASN A 154 0.60 -7.93 -19.45
CA ASN A 154 1.35 -9.18 -19.49
C ASN A 154 2.06 -9.50 -18.17
N LEU A 155 1.45 -9.17 -17.03
CA LEU A 155 2.00 -9.51 -15.72
C LEU A 155 1.89 -11.03 -15.43
N PRO A 156 2.80 -11.61 -14.61
CA PRO A 156 2.77 -13.02 -14.28
C PRO A 156 1.45 -13.48 -13.67
N SER A 157 0.91 -14.63 -14.10
CA SER A 157 -0.37 -15.16 -13.65
C SER A 157 -0.44 -15.48 -12.15
N GLY A 158 0.72 -15.74 -11.52
CA GLY A 158 0.86 -16.01 -10.09
C GLY A 158 0.95 -14.77 -9.20
N LEU A 159 0.85 -13.55 -9.79
CA LEU A 159 0.97 -12.30 -9.04
C LEU A 159 -0.25 -12.08 -8.14
N GLN A 160 -0.01 -11.75 -6.88
CA GLN A 160 -1.04 -11.58 -5.84
C GLN A 160 -1.26 -10.12 -5.43
N SER A 161 -0.24 -9.29 -5.58
CA SER A 161 -0.31 -7.89 -5.12
C SER A 161 0.37 -6.93 -6.08
N ILE A 162 -0.34 -5.86 -6.44
CA ILE A 162 0.20 -4.71 -7.17
C ILE A 162 0.00 -3.45 -6.33
N ASN A 163 1.09 -2.71 -6.13
CA ASN A 163 1.04 -1.45 -5.43
C ASN A 163 1.66 -0.34 -6.30
N PHE A 164 0.89 0.69 -6.58
CA PHE A 164 1.40 1.91 -7.18
C PHE A 164 1.70 2.94 -6.10
N ASN A 165 2.85 3.61 -6.23
CA ASN A 165 3.19 4.70 -5.33
C ASN A 165 2.04 5.71 -5.20
N TYR A 166 1.92 6.31 -4.04
CA TYR A 166 0.88 7.28 -3.70
C TYR A 166 0.65 8.34 -4.79
N TYR A 167 1.71 8.92 -5.34
CA TYR A 167 1.68 9.93 -6.40
C TYR A 167 1.90 9.36 -7.81
N SER A 168 1.77 8.05 -8.02
CA SER A 168 2.06 7.39 -9.31
C SER A 168 1.35 8.07 -10.48
N LEU A 169 2.08 8.16 -11.61
CA LEU A 169 1.56 8.66 -12.88
C LEU A 169 0.80 7.60 -13.69
N PHE A 170 0.70 6.36 -13.19
CA PHE A 170 0.06 5.25 -13.89
C PHE A 170 -1.41 5.54 -14.20
N ASN A 171 -1.78 5.46 -15.49
CA ASN A 171 -3.15 5.66 -15.96
C ASN A 171 -3.46 4.88 -17.25
N HIS A 172 -3.07 3.60 -17.32
CA HIS A 172 -3.44 2.67 -18.40
C HIS A 172 -4.61 1.78 -18.01
N SER A 173 -5.25 1.12 -19.01
CA SER A 173 -6.26 0.07 -18.76
C SER A 173 -5.72 -1.01 -17.84
N VAL A 174 -6.64 -1.64 -17.12
CA VAL A 174 -6.41 -2.74 -16.17
C VAL A 174 -7.28 -3.96 -16.50
N ASP A 175 -7.74 -4.06 -17.74
CA ASP A 175 -8.67 -5.12 -18.18
C ASP A 175 -8.03 -6.51 -18.23
N ASN A 176 -6.69 -6.60 -18.35
CA ASN A 176 -5.93 -7.84 -18.52
C ASN A 176 -5.06 -8.17 -17.30
N LEU A 177 -5.47 -7.81 -16.09
CA LEU A 177 -4.72 -8.15 -14.88
C LEU A 177 -4.78 -9.65 -14.56
N PRO A 178 -3.73 -10.21 -13.90
CA PRO A 178 -3.68 -11.63 -13.56
C PRO A 178 -4.86 -12.08 -12.69
N TYR A 179 -5.45 -13.23 -13.01
CA TYR A 179 -6.59 -13.80 -12.26
C TYR A 179 -6.29 -14.13 -10.81
N GLY A 180 -5.02 -14.37 -10.45
CA GLY A 180 -4.55 -14.63 -9.06
C GLY A 180 -4.42 -13.39 -8.19
N LEU A 181 -4.69 -12.18 -8.74
CA LEU A 181 -4.52 -10.92 -8.02
C LEU A 181 -5.55 -10.78 -6.91
N GLN A 182 -5.06 -10.53 -5.69
CA GLN A 182 -5.87 -10.34 -4.48
C GLN A 182 -5.92 -8.89 -4.01
N ASN A 183 -4.84 -8.15 -4.26
CA ASN A 183 -4.69 -6.78 -3.75
C ASN A 183 -4.22 -5.85 -4.86
N ILE A 184 -4.87 -4.71 -5.01
CA ILE A 184 -4.37 -3.63 -5.85
C ILE A 184 -4.54 -2.27 -5.17
N THR A 185 -3.47 -1.46 -5.21
CA THR A 185 -3.50 -0.07 -4.77
C THR A 185 -3.13 0.82 -5.93
N PHE A 186 -4.04 1.71 -6.33
CA PHE A 186 -3.81 2.71 -7.36
C PHE A 186 -3.32 4.04 -6.78
N GLY A 187 -2.39 4.68 -7.48
CA GLY A 187 -1.86 5.99 -7.14
C GLY A 187 -2.77 7.14 -7.58
N HIS A 188 -2.22 8.36 -7.49
CA HIS A 188 -2.94 9.62 -7.70
C HIS A 188 -3.63 9.72 -9.07
N ASN A 189 -2.92 9.41 -10.17
CA ASN A 189 -3.38 9.73 -11.52
C ASN A 189 -4.30 8.67 -12.16
N PHE A 190 -4.50 7.53 -11.50
CA PHE A 190 -5.33 6.47 -12.09
C PHE A 190 -6.80 6.89 -12.17
N ASN A 191 -7.37 6.85 -13.39
CA ASN A 191 -8.78 7.16 -13.64
C ASN A 191 -9.35 6.36 -14.85
N GLN A 192 -8.94 5.09 -15.00
CA GLN A 192 -9.51 4.19 -16.00
C GLN A 192 -10.68 3.39 -15.43
N LEU A 193 -11.50 2.78 -16.31
CA LEU A 193 -12.56 1.86 -15.90
C LEU A 193 -11.98 0.67 -15.12
N VAL A 194 -12.79 0.14 -14.21
CA VAL A 194 -12.45 -0.99 -13.33
C VAL A 194 -13.45 -2.15 -13.46
N ASP A 195 -14.17 -2.21 -14.57
CA ASP A 195 -15.23 -3.18 -14.81
C ASP A 195 -14.72 -4.62 -15.02
N ASN A 196 -13.46 -4.77 -15.46
CA ASN A 196 -12.84 -6.05 -15.78
C ASN A 196 -11.73 -6.45 -14.81
N LEU A 197 -11.78 -5.99 -13.56
CA LEU A 197 -10.83 -6.43 -12.54
C LEU A 197 -10.98 -7.93 -12.25
N PRO A 198 -9.89 -8.65 -11.89
CA PRO A 198 -9.92 -10.09 -11.63
C PRO A 198 -10.95 -10.48 -10.58
N SER A 199 -11.71 -11.57 -10.82
CA SER A 199 -12.79 -12.04 -9.93
C SER A 199 -12.33 -12.36 -8.50
N GLY A 200 -11.08 -12.81 -8.32
CA GLY A 200 -10.47 -13.11 -7.00
C GLY A 200 -9.96 -11.90 -6.23
N LEU A 201 -10.15 -10.66 -6.74
CA LEU A 201 -9.67 -9.46 -6.05
C LEU A 201 -10.44 -9.22 -4.74
N GLN A 202 -9.71 -9.09 -3.64
CA GLN A 202 -10.28 -8.92 -2.30
C GLN A 202 -10.14 -7.49 -1.77
N TYR A 203 -9.07 -6.79 -2.16
CA TYR A 203 -8.76 -5.46 -1.64
C TYR A 203 -8.45 -4.49 -2.78
N LEU A 204 -9.24 -3.43 -2.89
CA LEU A 204 -9.09 -2.36 -3.87
C LEU A 204 -8.90 -1.03 -3.13
N THR A 205 -7.78 -0.35 -3.39
CA THR A 205 -7.48 0.92 -2.73
C THR A 205 -7.10 1.98 -3.76
N PHE A 206 -7.71 3.13 -3.69
CA PHE A 206 -7.28 4.34 -4.37
C PHE A 206 -6.59 5.25 -3.36
N SER A 207 -5.45 5.82 -3.76
CA SER A 207 -4.68 6.71 -2.87
C SER A 207 -5.49 7.93 -2.42
N GLU A 208 -5.09 8.56 -1.33
CA GLU A 208 -5.82 9.64 -0.68
C GLU A 208 -6.21 10.78 -1.64
N TYR A 209 -5.28 11.30 -2.43
CA TYR A 209 -5.56 12.35 -3.42
C TYR A 209 -5.88 11.81 -4.81
N SER A 210 -6.29 10.54 -4.94
CA SER A 210 -6.64 9.95 -6.23
C SER A 210 -7.68 10.78 -6.98
N VAL A 211 -7.46 10.90 -8.30
CA VAL A 211 -8.40 11.55 -9.24
C VAL A 211 -9.44 10.56 -9.78
N PHE A 212 -9.45 9.31 -9.29
CA PHE A 212 -10.39 8.30 -9.73
C PHE A 212 -11.84 8.72 -9.47
N ASN A 213 -12.63 8.75 -10.55
CA ASN A 213 -14.04 9.10 -10.50
C ASN A 213 -14.84 8.39 -11.61
N GLN A 214 -14.58 7.11 -11.84
CA GLN A 214 -15.31 6.26 -12.77
C GLN A 214 -16.43 5.48 -12.07
N PRO A 215 -17.46 4.98 -12.80
CA PRO A 215 -18.45 4.06 -12.26
C PRO A 215 -17.80 2.82 -11.65
N VAL A 216 -18.49 2.21 -10.68
CA VAL A 216 -18.05 1.02 -9.93
C VAL A 216 -19.13 -0.05 -9.85
N ASP A 217 -19.99 -0.13 -10.86
CA ASP A 217 -21.13 -1.02 -10.89
C ASP A 217 -20.77 -2.49 -11.12
N ASN A 218 -19.59 -2.77 -11.71
CA ASN A 218 -19.14 -4.11 -12.11
C ASN A 218 -17.88 -4.56 -11.35
N LEU A 219 -17.77 -4.25 -10.07
CA LEU A 219 -16.64 -4.69 -9.25
C LEU A 219 -16.69 -6.21 -8.98
N PRO A 220 -15.52 -6.86 -8.77
CA PRO A 220 -15.42 -8.29 -8.50
C PRO A 220 -16.28 -8.76 -7.33
N SER A 221 -16.99 -9.88 -7.49
CA SER A 221 -17.93 -10.42 -6.50
C SER A 221 -17.27 -10.84 -5.17
N GLU A 222 -15.96 -11.08 -5.14
CA GLU A 222 -15.21 -11.47 -3.94
C GLU A 222 -14.58 -10.28 -3.20
N LEU A 223 -14.82 -9.04 -3.65
CA LEU A 223 -14.22 -7.85 -3.06
C LEU A 223 -14.70 -7.63 -1.62
N GLN A 224 -13.79 -7.66 -0.68
CA GLN A 224 -14.06 -7.52 0.76
C GLN A 224 -13.87 -6.10 1.27
N SER A 225 -12.96 -5.34 0.65
CA SER A 225 -12.66 -3.98 1.10
C SER A 225 -12.39 -3.06 -0.08
N ILE A 226 -12.99 -1.87 -0.05
CA ILE A 226 -12.69 -0.81 -0.98
C ILE A 226 -12.43 0.52 -0.25
N THR A 227 -11.40 1.24 -0.70
CA THR A 227 -11.10 2.59 -0.23
C THR A 227 -11.07 3.54 -1.40
N PHE A 228 -11.92 4.55 -1.37
CA PHE A 228 -11.99 5.62 -2.37
C PHE A 228 -11.20 6.86 -1.92
N GLY A 229 -10.49 7.46 -2.89
CA GLY A 229 -9.76 8.71 -2.70
C GLY A 229 -10.65 9.96 -2.73
N LYS A 230 -10.00 11.12 -2.71
CA LYS A 230 -10.63 12.43 -2.54
C LYS A 230 -11.75 12.76 -3.54
N VAL A 231 -11.51 12.47 -4.83
CA VAL A 231 -12.36 13.00 -5.92
C VAL A 231 -13.56 12.10 -6.22
N PHE A 232 -13.55 10.87 -5.73
CA PHE A 232 -14.62 9.91 -6.04
C PHE A 232 -15.99 10.42 -5.58
N ASN A 233 -16.94 10.53 -6.54
CA ASN A 233 -18.31 10.92 -6.29
C ASN A 233 -19.25 10.29 -7.34
N LYS A 234 -19.29 8.95 -7.40
CA LYS A 234 -20.19 8.14 -8.22
C LYS A 234 -21.09 7.29 -7.34
N PRO A 235 -22.27 6.86 -7.84
CA PRO A 235 -23.16 5.95 -7.10
C PRO A 235 -22.44 4.69 -6.64
N VAL A 236 -22.88 4.16 -5.50
CA VAL A 236 -22.34 2.95 -4.86
C VAL A 236 -23.44 1.90 -4.59
N ASP A 237 -24.51 1.94 -5.39
CA ASP A 237 -25.69 1.10 -5.22
C ASP A 237 -25.45 -0.38 -5.60
N ASN A 238 -24.48 -0.65 -6.49
CA ASN A 238 -24.19 -1.97 -7.04
C ASN A 238 -22.88 -2.59 -6.52
N LEU A 239 -22.45 -2.21 -5.31
CA LEU A 239 -21.25 -2.82 -4.70
C LEU A 239 -21.48 -4.31 -4.36
N PRO A 240 -20.43 -5.16 -4.40
CA PRO A 240 -20.55 -6.59 -4.13
C PRO A 240 -21.15 -6.91 -2.76
N SER A 241 -22.07 -7.89 -2.71
CA SER A 241 -22.79 -8.25 -1.47
C SER A 241 -21.91 -8.75 -0.33
N VAL A 242 -20.70 -9.26 -0.64
CA VAL A 242 -19.72 -9.75 0.34
C VAL A 242 -18.83 -8.65 0.90
N LEU A 243 -18.96 -7.40 0.43
CA LEU A 243 -18.15 -6.28 0.86
C LEU A 243 -18.33 -6.05 2.36
N GLN A 244 -17.23 -6.05 3.10
CA GLN A 244 -17.21 -5.89 4.55
C GLN A 244 -16.80 -4.48 4.97
N LYS A 245 -15.95 -3.83 4.16
CA LYS A 245 -15.41 -2.51 4.48
C LYS A 245 -15.51 -1.55 3.30
N LEU A 246 -16.17 -0.42 3.53
CA LEU A 246 -16.23 0.71 2.60
C LEU A 246 -15.65 1.95 3.28
N THR A 247 -14.65 2.56 2.65
CA THR A 247 -13.98 3.75 3.18
C THR A 247 -13.93 4.85 2.15
N PHE A 248 -14.53 5.97 2.47
CA PHE A 248 -14.23 7.25 1.85
C PHE A 248 -13.26 7.98 2.78
N ILE A 249 -12.12 8.39 2.24
CA ILE A 249 -11.06 9.01 3.05
C ILE A 249 -11.51 10.34 3.67
N PHE A 250 -10.74 10.84 4.64
CA PHE A 250 -11.05 12.08 5.36
C PHE A 250 -11.43 13.25 4.43
N TYR A 251 -10.66 13.55 3.39
CA TYR A 251 -10.90 14.64 2.44
C TYR A 251 -11.82 14.27 1.27
N SER A 252 -12.62 13.20 1.37
CA SER A 252 -13.47 12.77 0.27
C SER A 252 -14.59 13.73 -0.04
N ASN A 253 -14.82 13.96 -1.35
CA ASN A 253 -15.92 14.77 -1.88
C ASN A 253 -17.21 13.95 -2.06
N PHE A 254 -17.24 12.68 -1.65
CA PHE A 254 -18.41 11.83 -1.81
C PHE A 254 -19.60 12.36 -1.01
N ASN A 255 -20.71 12.64 -1.71
CA ASN A 255 -21.95 13.15 -1.11
C ASN A 255 -23.21 12.69 -1.90
N LEU A 256 -23.29 11.41 -2.25
CA LEU A 256 -24.45 10.82 -2.91
C LEU A 256 -25.25 9.95 -1.92
N PRO A 257 -26.54 9.64 -2.22
CA PRO A 257 -27.34 8.71 -1.42
C PRO A 257 -26.68 7.35 -1.27
N VAL A 258 -26.96 6.67 -0.16
CA VAL A 258 -26.36 5.37 0.23
C VAL A 258 -27.42 4.36 0.67
N ASP A 259 -28.60 4.42 0.08
CA ASP A 259 -29.76 3.60 0.48
C ASP A 259 -29.60 2.11 0.12
N ASN A 260 -28.73 1.77 -0.84
CA ASN A 260 -28.57 0.42 -1.38
C ASN A 260 -27.19 -0.19 -1.09
N LEU A 261 -26.57 0.15 0.05
CA LEU A 261 -25.28 -0.46 0.42
C LEU A 261 -25.41 -1.96 0.72
N PRO A 262 -24.35 -2.77 0.44
CA PRO A 262 -24.38 -4.21 0.61
C PRO A 262 -24.69 -4.65 2.05
N SER A 263 -25.52 -5.68 2.21
CA SER A 263 -25.93 -6.21 3.52
C SER A 263 -24.78 -6.82 4.34
N GLY A 264 -23.68 -7.23 3.67
CA GLY A 264 -22.45 -7.77 4.29
C GLY A 264 -21.59 -6.71 4.98
N LEU A 265 -21.90 -5.42 4.80
CA LEU A 265 -21.03 -4.33 5.26
C LEU A 265 -20.96 -4.26 6.80
N GLN A 266 -19.74 -4.28 7.33
CA GLN A 266 -19.45 -4.23 8.76
C GLN A 266 -18.82 -2.90 9.20
N SER A 267 -18.08 -2.25 8.29
CA SER A 267 -17.38 -1.00 8.57
C SER A 267 -17.61 0.01 7.45
N LEU A 268 -18.05 1.20 7.81
CA LEU A 268 -18.34 2.30 6.89
C LEU A 268 -17.74 3.60 7.41
N ASN A 269 -16.88 4.21 6.59
CA ASN A 269 -16.29 5.52 6.88
C ASN A 269 -16.68 6.50 5.79
N PHE A 270 -17.28 7.61 6.17
CA PHE A 270 -17.57 8.75 5.31
C PHE A 270 -16.58 9.89 5.54
N GLY A 271 -16.17 10.54 4.46
CA GLY A 271 -15.29 11.71 4.50
C GLY A 271 -16.02 13.00 4.82
N ASN A 272 -15.29 14.11 4.65
CA ASN A 272 -15.71 15.45 5.09
C ASN A 272 -17.02 15.97 4.46
N ASP A 273 -17.23 15.69 3.16
CA ASP A 273 -18.33 16.34 2.42
C ASP A 273 -19.66 15.57 2.52
N PHE A 274 -19.62 14.36 3.10
CA PHE A 274 -20.83 13.53 3.18
C PHE A 274 -21.86 14.13 4.14
N ASN A 275 -23.08 14.39 3.63
CA ASN A 275 -24.20 14.90 4.42
C ASN A 275 -25.57 14.45 3.89
N GLN A 276 -25.68 13.18 3.45
CA GLN A 276 -26.96 12.58 3.01
C GLN A 276 -27.62 11.80 4.15
N SER A 277 -28.92 11.43 3.98
CA SER A 277 -29.63 10.55 4.91
C SER A 277 -28.90 9.22 5.08
N VAL A 278 -29.00 8.67 6.28
CA VAL A 278 -28.44 7.37 6.68
C VAL A 278 -29.50 6.44 7.28
N ASP A 279 -30.75 6.63 6.92
CA ASP A 279 -31.89 5.88 7.46
C ASP A 279 -31.92 4.41 7.00
N ASN A 280 -31.30 4.11 5.85
CA ASN A 280 -31.31 2.79 5.21
C ASN A 280 -29.94 2.08 5.25
N LEU A 281 -29.11 2.33 6.24
CA LEU A 281 -27.81 1.65 6.37
C LEU A 281 -27.98 0.14 6.64
N PRO A 282 -27.04 -0.73 6.18
CA PRO A 282 -27.10 -2.16 6.34
C PRO A 282 -27.21 -2.59 7.81
N SER A 283 -28.12 -3.51 8.10
CA SER A 283 -28.41 -3.99 9.47
C SER A 283 -27.24 -4.72 10.14
N GLY A 284 -26.23 -5.18 9.40
CA GLY A 284 -25.00 -5.83 9.89
C GLY A 284 -23.87 -4.88 10.31
N LEU A 285 -24.04 -3.56 10.14
CA LEU A 285 -22.98 -2.58 10.36
C LEU A 285 -22.57 -2.52 11.83
N GLN A 286 -21.24 -2.60 12.09
CA GLN A 286 -20.66 -2.60 13.44
C GLN A 286 -19.88 -1.32 13.75
N SER A 287 -19.31 -0.67 12.72
CA SER A 287 -18.53 0.55 12.86
C SER A 287 -18.96 1.58 11.83
N LEU A 288 -19.29 2.78 12.28
CA LEU A 288 -19.70 3.90 11.45
C LEU A 288 -18.94 5.15 11.86
N THR A 289 -18.29 5.78 10.88
CA THR A 289 -17.54 7.02 11.08
C THR A 289 -18.03 8.07 10.10
N PHE A 290 -18.33 9.24 10.61
CA PHE A 290 -18.53 10.47 9.86
C PHE A 290 -17.41 11.45 10.22
N GLU A 291 -16.72 11.95 9.21
CA GLU A 291 -15.64 12.91 9.47
C GLU A 291 -16.19 14.35 9.59
N GLY A 292 -16.07 15.22 8.67
CA GLY A 292 -16.33 16.66 8.90
C GLY A 292 -17.80 17.12 8.86
N GLY A 293 -18.40 17.08 7.68
CA GLY A 293 -19.59 17.87 7.34
C GLY A 293 -20.94 17.26 7.70
N PHE A 294 -20.99 16.02 8.17
CA PHE A 294 -22.24 15.30 8.43
C PHE A 294 -23.04 15.92 9.58
N ASN A 295 -24.31 16.29 9.30
CA ASN A 295 -25.22 16.84 10.30
C ASN A 295 -26.70 16.45 10.00
N GLN A 296 -26.96 15.22 9.53
CA GLN A 296 -28.30 14.70 9.35
C GLN A 296 -28.81 13.96 10.59
N PRO A 297 -30.14 13.83 10.80
CA PRO A 297 -30.71 13.00 11.86
C PRO A 297 -30.21 11.54 11.77
N VAL A 298 -30.08 10.90 12.93
CA VAL A 298 -29.56 9.52 13.06
C VAL A 298 -30.51 8.62 13.84
N ASN A 299 -31.81 8.75 13.58
CA ASN A 299 -32.86 8.05 14.36
C ASN A 299 -32.96 6.55 14.00
N ASN A 300 -32.49 6.13 12.84
CA ASN A 300 -32.66 4.77 12.30
C ASN A 300 -31.31 4.02 12.12
N LEU A 301 -30.33 4.29 13.00
CA LEU A 301 -29.04 3.58 12.91
C LEU A 301 -29.17 2.08 13.21
N PRO A 302 -28.37 1.23 12.54
CA PRO A 302 -28.39 -0.22 12.75
C PRO A 302 -28.11 -0.62 14.20
N GLN A 303 -28.93 -1.52 14.78
CA GLN A 303 -28.83 -1.96 16.17
C GLN A 303 -27.57 -2.79 16.46
N THR A 304 -26.85 -3.22 15.45
CA THR A 304 -25.58 -3.96 15.53
C THR A 304 -24.38 -3.07 15.77
N LEU A 305 -24.51 -1.73 15.67
CA LEU A 305 -23.41 -0.79 15.85
C LEU A 305 -22.77 -0.93 17.23
N LYS A 306 -21.42 -0.98 17.22
CA LYS A 306 -20.56 -1.01 18.40
C LYS A 306 -19.74 0.27 18.54
N ASN A 307 -19.34 0.86 17.40
CA ASN A 307 -18.53 2.07 17.36
C ASN A 307 -19.18 3.10 16.44
N LEU A 308 -19.37 4.30 16.96
CA LEU A 308 -19.94 5.44 16.24
C LEU A 308 -19.06 6.66 16.46
N ARG A 309 -18.63 7.32 15.37
CA ARG A 309 -17.85 8.55 15.41
C ARG A 309 -18.52 9.62 14.58
N PHE A 310 -18.67 10.81 15.14
CA PHE A 310 -19.11 12.02 14.45
C PHE A 310 -18.00 13.07 14.43
N GLY A 311 -17.89 13.74 13.28
CA GLY A 311 -17.00 14.87 13.09
C GLY A 311 -17.52 16.19 13.64
N PHE A 312 -16.83 17.27 13.31
CA PHE A 312 -17.01 18.57 13.95
C PHE A 312 -18.34 19.31 13.62
N SER A 313 -19.01 18.94 12.53
CA SER A 313 -20.29 19.59 12.14
C SER A 313 -21.52 18.96 12.81
N PHE A 314 -21.38 17.77 13.40
CA PHE A 314 -22.52 17.05 13.92
C PHE A 314 -23.09 17.69 15.17
N ASN A 315 -24.39 18.03 15.14
CA ASN A 315 -25.11 18.63 16.26
C ASN A 315 -26.60 18.23 16.31
N GLN A 316 -26.93 16.99 15.88
CA GLN A 316 -28.28 16.44 15.96
C GLN A 316 -28.51 15.73 17.29
N ILE A 317 -29.79 15.50 17.66
CA ILE A 317 -30.17 14.80 18.88
C ILE A 317 -29.80 13.30 18.76
N LEU A 318 -29.29 12.72 19.85
CA LEU A 318 -28.85 11.32 19.95
C LEU A 318 -29.80 10.43 20.77
N ASP A 319 -31.09 10.78 20.86
CA ASP A 319 -32.07 10.07 21.72
C ASP A 319 -32.30 8.60 21.29
N ASN A 320 -32.10 8.26 20.03
CA ASN A 320 -32.41 6.95 19.43
C ASN A 320 -31.19 6.18 18.92
N ILE A 321 -30.03 6.37 19.55
CA ILE A 321 -28.85 5.57 19.17
C ILE A 321 -28.99 4.12 19.62
N PRO A 322 -28.31 3.16 18.94
CA PRO A 322 -28.41 1.74 19.27
C PRO A 322 -28.03 1.43 20.73
N LEU A 323 -28.86 0.68 21.43
CA LEU A 323 -28.63 0.29 22.83
C LEU A 323 -27.36 -0.55 23.03
N GLY A 324 -26.92 -1.26 21.98
CA GLY A 324 -25.70 -2.07 21.97
C GLY A 324 -24.42 -1.32 21.67
N LEU A 325 -24.47 0.02 21.51
CA LEU A 325 -23.31 0.85 21.22
C LEU A 325 -22.33 0.82 22.39
N LYS A 326 -21.04 0.57 22.09
CA LYS A 326 -19.98 0.51 23.11
C LYS A 326 -19.19 1.81 23.20
N ARG A 327 -18.95 2.45 22.05
CA ARG A 327 -18.15 3.68 21.96
C ARG A 327 -18.81 4.71 21.07
N LEU A 328 -18.96 5.92 21.62
CA LEU A 328 -19.34 7.12 20.90
C LEU A 328 -18.19 8.11 20.94
N THR A 329 -17.69 8.51 19.77
CA THR A 329 -16.67 9.57 19.65
C THR A 329 -17.32 10.79 19.02
N ILE A 330 -17.23 11.95 19.66
CA ILE A 330 -17.90 13.18 19.23
C ILE A 330 -17.02 14.40 19.46
N CYS A 331 -17.16 15.41 18.62
CA CYS A 331 -16.39 16.63 18.76
C CYS A 331 -16.83 17.47 19.96
N HIS A 332 -15.92 18.21 20.57
CA HIS A 332 -16.16 19.07 21.76
C HIS A 332 -17.19 20.19 21.54
N ASN A 333 -17.48 20.54 20.28
CA ASN A 333 -18.50 21.55 19.95
C ASN A 333 -19.93 21.00 19.90
N TYR A 334 -20.15 19.70 20.14
CA TYR A 334 -21.48 19.13 20.28
C TYR A 334 -22.17 19.70 21.53
N ASN A 335 -23.37 20.30 21.36
CA ASN A 335 -24.05 21.06 22.40
C ASN A 335 -25.40 20.49 22.83
N LYS A 336 -25.73 19.24 22.43
CA LYS A 336 -26.95 18.58 22.88
C LYS A 336 -26.65 17.70 24.10
N SER A 337 -27.72 17.37 24.88
CA SER A 337 -27.61 16.52 26.05
C SER A 337 -27.26 15.07 25.73
N PHE A 338 -26.59 14.40 26.66
CA PHE A 338 -26.35 12.96 26.70
C PHE A 338 -27.25 12.22 27.68
N ASP A 339 -28.23 12.89 28.33
CA ASP A 339 -29.00 12.36 29.45
C ASP A 339 -29.78 11.07 29.15
N LYS A 340 -30.11 10.83 27.87
CA LYS A 340 -30.83 9.62 27.42
C LYS A 340 -29.92 8.48 27.00
N LEU A 341 -28.60 8.66 27.03
CA LEU A 341 -27.65 7.65 26.62
C LEU A 341 -27.41 6.62 27.76
N SER A 342 -27.06 5.40 27.36
CA SER A 342 -26.71 4.35 28.33
C SER A 342 -25.52 4.73 29.19
N THR A 343 -25.57 4.45 30.47
CA THR A 343 -24.47 4.67 31.43
C THR A 343 -23.26 3.75 31.17
N SER A 344 -23.46 2.69 30.39
CA SER A 344 -22.37 1.77 29.95
C SER A 344 -21.67 2.21 28.69
N LEU A 345 -22.12 3.28 28.04
CA LEU A 345 -21.53 3.80 26.81
C LEU A 345 -20.27 4.60 27.12
N GLU A 346 -19.15 4.21 26.51
CA GLU A 346 -17.92 5.00 26.53
C GLU A 346 -18.08 6.22 25.59
N ILE A 347 -18.07 7.43 26.14
CA ILE A 347 -18.15 8.66 25.36
C ILE A 347 -16.77 9.32 25.35
N ILE A 348 -16.21 9.51 24.15
CA ILE A 348 -14.94 10.20 23.91
C ILE A 348 -15.24 11.53 23.24
N ILE A 349 -14.86 12.63 23.90
CA ILE A 349 -14.98 13.99 23.36
C ILE A 349 -13.58 14.47 22.93
N TYR A 350 -13.42 14.95 21.68
CA TYR A 350 -12.12 15.38 21.15
C TYR A 350 -12.16 16.79 20.54
#